data_c8fc15f32673741d916dafd9d1f06056
#
_entry.id   c8fc15f32673741d916dafd9d1f06056
#
_cell.length_a   1.000
_cell.length_b   1.000
_cell.length_c   1.000
_cell.angle_alpha   90.00
_cell.angle_beta   90.00
_cell.angle_gamma   90.00
#
_symmetry.space_group_name_H-M   'P 1'
#
loop_
_entity.id
_entity.type
_entity.pdbx_description
1 polymer ?
#
loop_
_entity_poly.entity_id
_entity_poly.type
_entity_poly.pdbx_seq_one_letter_code
_entity_poly.pdbx_strand_id
1 'polypeptide(L)'
;MKKALFIDRDGTLVIEPPVDYQLDSFHKLEFYPKVFRNLGFIRSKLDFEFVMVTNQDGLGTSSFPEDTFWPVHNLVLKTLEGEGIIFDDILIDRSFPEDHVFTRKPGTGMMGKYLTGDYDLANSFVIGDRATDVELAKNMGCKAILLQENMDILKEKNLESYCVLATTDWDKVAEFLFAGERIAEVRRTTKETDIYISFNLDGSGKCDISTGIGFFDHMLEQIGKHGGIDLTIKVKGDLEVDEHHTIEDTAIALGECIYRALGSKRGIERYGYCLPMDDCLCRVALDFGGRAWLVWDAEFHREKIGEMPTEMFLHFFKSLSDAARMNLNIKAEGQNEHHKIEGIFKALARAIKMAVRRDIYHFEVPSSKGCI
;
A
#
# COMPACT_ATOMS: atom_id res chain seq x y z
N MET A 1 12.07 3.11 23.45
CA MET A 1 11.31 1.84 23.64
C MET A 1 11.62 0.92 22.47
N LYS A 2 11.72 -0.37 22.71
CA LYS A 2 11.93 -1.38 21.68
C LYS A 2 10.66 -1.58 20.84
N LYS A 3 10.79 -1.97 19.60
CA LYS A 3 9.66 -2.39 18.74
C LYS A 3 9.73 -3.89 18.50
N ALA A 4 8.59 -4.55 18.32
CA ALA A 4 8.52 -5.97 18.07
C ALA A 4 7.69 -6.30 16.83
N LEU A 5 8.08 -7.36 16.12
CA LEU A 5 7.25 -8.04 15.13
C LEU A 5 6.83 -9.37 15.72
N PHE A 6 5.55 -9.49 16.01
CA PHE A 6 4.91 -10.73 16.43
C PHE A 6 4.47 -11.48 15.19
N ILE A 7 5.12 -12.59 14.88
CA ILE A 7 4.98 -13.28 13.60
C ILE A 7 4.39 -14.66 13.84
N ASP A 8 3.25 -14.96 13.21
CA ASP A 8 2.72 -16.32 13.24
C ASP A 8 3.59 -17.27 12.41
N ARG A 9 3.46 -18.57 12.64
CA ARG A 9 4.23 -19.61 11.94
C ARG A 9 3.48 -20.16 10.74
N ASP A 10 2.34 -20.80 10.97
CA ASP A 10 1.57 -21.50 9.95
C ASP A 10 0.74 -20.51 9.12
N GLY A 11 0.72 -20.67 7.81
CA GLY A 11 0.12 -19.67 6.90
C GLY A 11 0.92 -18.36 6.75
N THR A 12 2.04 -18.21 7.47
CA THR A 12 2.81 -16.96 7.55
C THR A 12 4.29 -17.17 7.19
N LEU A 13 5.02 -17.97 7.95
CA LEU A 13 6.41 -18.35 7.66
C LEU A 13 6.48 -19.59 6.79
N VAL A 14 5.56 -20.51 7.01
CA VAL A 14 5.39 -21.74 6.27
C VAL A 14 3.95 -21.84 5.77
N ILE A 15 3.76 -22.56 4.66
CA ILE A 15 2.41 -22.85 4.14
C ILE A 15 1.71 -23.79 5.12
N GLU A 16 0.50 -23.46 5.50
CA GLU A 16 -0.31 -24.32 6.36
C GLU A 16 -0.80 -25.54 5.57
N PRO A 17 -0.64 -26.77 6.08
CA PRO A 17 -1.15 -27.96 5.42
C PRO A 17 -2.67 -27.90 5.26
N PRO A 18 -3.23 -28.13 4.04
CA PRO A 18 -4.64 -27.82 3.76
C PRO A 18 -5.66 -28.82 4.29
N VAL A 19 -5.22 -29.99 4.78
CA VAL A 19 -6.11 -31.11 5.16
C VAL A 19 -6.34 -31.15 6.67
N ASP A 20 -5.27 -31.14 7.45
CA ASP A 20 -5.29 -31.31 8.91
C ASP A 20 -4.74 -30.11 9.67
N TYR A 21 -4.24 -29.10 8.95
CA TYR A 21 -3.66 -27.88 9.50
C TYR A 21 -2.48 -28.10 10.46
N GLN A 22 -1.88 -29.30 10.43
CA GLN A 22 -0.76 -29.69 11.29
C GLN A 22 0.52 -29.92 10.49
N LEU A 23 1.56 -29.18 10.83
CA LEU A 23 2.90 -29.35 10.26
C LEU A 23 3.67 -30.40 11.11
N ASP A 24 3.37 -31.67 10.90
CA ASP A 24 3.80 -32.82 11.69
C ASP A 24 4.87 -33.68 11.00
N SER A 25 5.24 -33.35 9.76
CA SER A 25 6.23 -34.11 9.00
C SER A 25 7.01 -33.23 8.01
N PHE A 26 8.24 -33.64 7.69
CA PHE A 26 9.09 -32.93 6.74
C PHE A 26 8.48 -32.87 5.33
N HIS A 27 7.63 -33.82 4.95
CA HIS A 27 6.95 -33.82 3.64
C HIS A 27 5.90 -32.71 3.50
N LYS A 28 5.38 -32.21 4.62
CA LYS A 28 4.42 -31.11 4.66
C LYS A 28 5.09 -29.74 4.74
N LEU A 29 6.42 -29.71 5.00
CA LEU A 29 7.13 -28.46 5.17
C LEU A 29 7.35 -27.76 3.83
N GLU A 30 6.69 -26.62 3.68
CA GLU A 30 6.88 -25.69 2.58
C GLU A 30 6.99 -24.28 3.15
N PHE A 31 8.06 -23.55 2.84
CA PHE A 31 8.21 -22.18 3.29
C PHE A 31 7.36 -21.24 2.45
N TYR A 32 6.84 -20.20 3.09
CA TYR A 32 6.07 -19.18 2.40
C TYR A 32 6.93 -18.48 1.34
N PRO A 33 6.40 -18.22 0.13
CA PRO A 33 7.17 -17.61 -0.95
C PRO A 33 7.82 -16.30 -0.51
N LYS A 34 9.11 -16.12 -0.83
CA LYS A 34 9.92 -14.92 -0.56
C LYS A 34 10.16 -14.59 0.93
N VAL A 35 9.74 -15.44 1.87
CA VAL A 35 9.86 -15.17 3.33
C VAL A 35 11.30 -14.92 3.75
N PHE A 36 12.26 -15.74 3.30
CA PHE A 36 13.66 -15.61 3.67
C PHE A 36 14.26 -14.27 3.28
N ARG A 37 14.10 -13.90 2.01
CA ARG A 37 14.63 -12.64 1.49
C ARG A 37 14.10 -11.45 2.27
N ASN A 38 12.80 -11.43 2.50
CA ASN A 38 12.13 -10.27 3.11
C ASN A 38 12.35 -10.19 4.61
N LEU A 39 12.27 -11.29 5.35
CA LEU A 39 12.60 -11.29 6.79
C LEU A 39 14.08 -11.01 7.03
N GLY A 40 14.99 -11.56 6.21
CA GLY A 40 16.40 -11.23 6.29
C GLY A 40 16.68 -9.76 6.04
N PHE A 41 15.99 -9.14 5.06
CA PHE A 41 16.03 -7.70 4.82
C PHE A 41 15.52 -6.90 6.04
N ILE A 42 14.33 -7.23 6.55
CA ILE A 42 13.73 -6.58 7.71
C ILE A 42 14.67 -6.69 8.93
N ARG A 43 15.19 -7.90 9.21
CA ARG A 43 16.12 -8.13 10.33
C ARG A 43 17.40 -7.30 10.23
N SER A 44 17.93 -7.11 9.01
CA SER A 44 19.18 -6.38 8.77
C SER A 44 19.03 -4.86 8.74
N LYS A 45 17.84 -4.33 8.44
CA LYS A 45 17.59 -2.91 8.17
C LYS A 45 16.73 -2.20 9.20
N LEU A 46 15.94 -2.95 9.96
CA LEU A 46 14.97 -2.41 10.92
C LEU A 46 15.27 -2.94 12.32
N ASP A 47 15.05 -2.07 13.30
CA ASP A 47 15.27 -2.40 14.71
C ASP A 47 13.97 -2.94 15.33
N PHE A 48 13.68 -4.21 15.03
CA PHE A 48 12.58 -4.98 15.64
C PHE A 48 13.12 -6.20 16.38
N GLU A 49 12.58 -6.50 17.56
CA GLU A 49 12.64 -7.86 18.13
C GLU A 49 11.68 -8.76 17.35
N PHE A 50 12.13 -9.92 16.91
CA PHE A 50 11.30 -10.93 16.23
C PHE A 50 10.76 -11.92 17.24
N VAL A 51 9.44 -12.01 17.32
CA VAL A 51 8.74 -12.88 18.26
C VAL A 51 7.82 -13.81 17.48
N MET A 52 8.10 -15.10 17.52
CA MET A 52 7.16 -16.08 16.97
C MET A 52 5.99 -16.27 17.92
N VAL A 53 4.76 -16.20 17.42
CA VAL A 53 3.54 -16.40 18.23
C VAL A 53 2.60 -17.33 17.49
N THR A 54 2.50 -18.56 17.94
CA THR A 54 1.74 -19.58 17.22
C THR A 54 0.82 -20.39 18.13
N ASN A 55 -0.39 -20.71 17.63
CA ASN A 55 -1.28 -21.67 18.26
C ASN A 55 -1.05 -23.04 17.62
N GLN A 56 -0.79 -24.04 18.43
CA GLN A 56 -0.53 -25.43 18.02
C GLN A 56 -1.55 -26.35 18.68
N ASP A 57 -2.70 -26.49 18.04
CA ASP A 57 -3.87 -27.15 18.61
C ASP A 57 -3.58 -28.60 19.03
N GLY A 58 -3.70 -28.87 20.33
CA GLY A 58 -3.50 -30.20 20.89
C GLY A 58 -2.06 -30.70 20.90
N LEU A 59 -1.05 -29.84 20.76
CA LEU A 59 0.35 -30.22 20.86
C LEU A 59 0.67 -30.87 22.22
N GLY A 60 1.21 -32.07 22.17
CA GLY A 60 1.50 -32.92 23.33
C GLY A 60 0.39 -33.94 23.63
N THR A 61 -0.71 -33.94 22.85
CA THR A 61 -1.76 -34.96 22.93
C THR A 61 -1.58 -36.04 21.84
N SER A 62 -2.45 -37.03 21.84
CA SER A 62 -2.46 -38.08 20.79
C SER A 62 -2.83 -37.53 19.41
N SER A 63 -3.51 -36.38 19.31
CA SER A 63 -3.85 -35.74 18.05
C SER A 63 -2.68 -34.98 17.41
N PHE A 64 -1.74 -34.50 18.22
CA PHE A 64 -0.53 -33.83 17.75
C PHE A 64 0.66 -34.15 18.68
N PRO A 65 1.32 -35.32 18.48
CA PRO A 65 2.42 -35.75 19.34
C PRO A 65 3.64 -34.83 19.25
N GLU A 66 4.34 -34.66 20.37
CA GLU A 66 5.54 -33.80 20.41
C GLU A 66 6.67 -34.32 19.51
N ASP A 67 6.82 -35.61 19.37
CA ASP A 67 7.85 -36.24 18.53
C ASP A 67 7.64 -36.02 17.02
N THR A 68 6.45 -35.65 16.59
CA THR A 68 6.15 -35.24 15.21
C THR A 68 6.32 -33.74 15.01
N PHE A 69 6.02 -32.92 16.02
CA PHE A 69 6.11 -31.46 15.96
C PHE A 69 7.54 -30.94 16.03
N TRP A 70 8.30 -31.31 17.09
CA TRP A 70 9.59 -30.70 17.37
C TRP A 70 10.64 -30.88 16.27
N PRO A 71 10.77 -32.04 15.62
CA PRO A 71 11.75 -32.17 14.54
C PRO A 71 11.51 -31.19 13.39
N VAL A 72 10.26 -31.00 13.00
CA VAL A 72 9.89 -30.08 11.90
C VAL A 72 10.04 -28.63 12.35
N HIS A 73 9.53 -28.29 13.53
CA HIS A 73 9.64 -26.94 14.10
C HIS A 73 11.11 -26.51 14.24
N ASN A 74 11.95 -27.39 14.77
CA ASN A 74 13.39 -27.12 14.90
C ASN A 74 14.09 -26.98 13.55
N LEU A 75 13.65 -27.70 12.52
CA LEU A 75 14.18 -27.52 11.17
C LEU A 75 13.78 -26.15 10.60
N VAL A 76 12.53 -25.70 10.83
CA VAL A 76 12.08 -24.34 10.44
C VAL A 76 12.98 -23.29 11.08
N LEU A 77 13.18 -23.36 12.40
CA LEU A 77 14.02 -22.41 13.12
C LEU A 77 15.46 -22.42 12.64
N LYS A 78 16.05 -23.62 12.53
CA LYS A 78 17.43 -23.79 12.04
C LYS A 78 17.63 -23.26 10.64
N THR A 79 16.64 -23.44 9.75
CA THR A 79 16.71 -22.93 8.38
C THR A 79 16.65 -21.39 8.38
N LEU A 80 15.75 -20.79 9.17
CA LEU A 80 15.66 -19.33 9.32
C LEU A 80 16.94 -18.76 9.93
N GLU A 81 17.49 -19.38 10.97
CA GLU A 81 18.76 -18.98 11.60
C GLU A 81 19.92 -19.03 10.60
N GLY A 82 19.98 -20.07 9.74
CA GLY A 82 20.97 -20.20 8.66
C GLY A 82 20.93 -19.04 7.65
N GLU A 83 19.80 -18.41 7.47
CA GLU A 83 19.60 -17.20 6.66
C GLU A 83 19.75 -15.89 7.46
N GLY A 84 20.21 -15.96 8.73
CA GLY A 84 20.39 -14.82 9.62
C GLY A 84 19.08 -14.29 10.23
N ILE A 85 17.98 -15.03 10.12
CA ILE A 85 16.67 -14.67 10.66
C ILE A 85 16.53 -15.37 12.03
N ILE A 86 16.87 -14.63 13.08
CA ILE A 86 16.85 -15.13 14.46
C ILE A 86 15.62 -14.57 15.16
N PHE A 87 14.82 -15.46 15.76
CA PHE A 87 13.73 -15.08 16.65
C PHE A 87 14.27 -14.84 18.07
N ASP A 88 13.94 -13.69 18.63
CA ASP A 88 14.36 -13.29 19.99
C ASP A 88 13.49 -13.97 21.06
N ASP A 89 12.28 -14.42 20.69
CA ASP A 89 11.37 -15.18 21.53
C ASP A 89 10.44 -16.07 20.69
N ILE A 90 9.98 -17.19 21.29
CA ILE A 90 9.09 -18.16 20.63
C ILE A 90 8.00 -18.54 21.62
N LEU A 91 6.77 -18.14 21.32
CA LEU A 91 5.59 -18.31 22.15
C LEU A 91 4.62 -19.29 21.46
N ILE A 92 4.42 -20.45 22.09
CA ILE A 92 3.59 -21.53 21.55
C ILE A 92 2.45 -21.82 22.52
N ASP A 93 1.22 -21.58 22.08
CA ASP A 93 0.04 -22.07 22.79
C ASP A 93 -0.32 -23.46 22.28
N ARG A 94 -0.66 -24.36 23.19
CA ARG A 94 -0.92 -25.79 22.92
C ARG A 94 -2.38 -26.18 23.07
N SER A 95 -3.22 -25.25 23.44
CA SER A 95 -4.63 -25.50 23.76
C SER A 95 -5.50 -25.63 22.52
N PHE A 96 -6.63 -26.28 22.69
CA PHE A 96 -7.69 -26.25 21.68
C PHE A 96 -8.53 -24.97 21.80
N PRO A 97 -9.26 -24.57 20.73
CA PRO A 97 -10.14 -23.40 20.77
C PRO A 97 -11.21 -23.48 21.88
N GLU A 98 -11.73 -24.65 22.16
CA GLU A 98 -12.76 -24.92 23.17
C GLU A 98 -12.24 -24.79 24.62
N ASP A 99 -10.94 -24.82 24.85
CA ASP A 99 -10.37 -24.65 26.19
C ASP A 99 -10.50 -23.21 26.68
N HIS A 100 -10.73 -22.25 25.78
CA HIS A 100 -10.92 -20.82 26.06
C HIS A 100 -9.84 -20.20 26.96
N VAL A 101 -8.59 -20.65 26.82
CA VAL A 101 -7.47 -20.17 27.64
C VAL A 101 -6.98 -18.80 27.16
N PHE A 102 -6.53 -17.98 28.12
CA PHE A 102 -6.08 -16.62 27.84
C PHE A 102 -4.73 -16.55 27.11
N THR A 103 -3.95 -17.64 27.09
CA THR A 103 -2.66 -17.74 26.38
C THR A 103 -2.81 -17.93 24.88
N ARG A 104 -3.93 -18.51 24.43
CA ARG A 104 -4.24 -18.74 23.03
C ARG A 104 -4.60 -17.44 22.30
N LYS A 105 -4.01 -17.18 21.11
CA LYS A 105 -4.44 -16.07 20.26
C LYS A 105 -5.96 -16.15 19.99
N PRO A 106 -6.71 -15.04 20.12
CA PRO A 106 -6.30 -13.64 20.28
C PRO A 106 -6.03 -13.20 21.73
N GLY A 107 -5.96 -14.12 22.71
CA GLY A 107 -5.58 -13.80 24.10
C GLY A 107 -4.14 -13.32 24.20
N THR A 108 -3.87 -12.50 25.23
CA THR A 108 -2.55 -11.88 25.46
C THR A 108 -1.75 -12.53 26.59
N GLY A 109 -2.16 -13.70 27.07
CA GLY A 109 -1.55 -14.35 28.22
C GLY A 109 -0.07 -14.69 28.05
N MET A 110 0.39 -14.99 26.85
CA MET A 110 1.81 -15.19 26.55
C MET A 110 2.59 -13.88 26.37
N MET A 111 1.91 -12.73 26.26
CA MET A 111 2.50 -11.43 25.90
C MET A 111 2.94 -10.59 27.10
N GLY A 112 2.93 -11.12 28.32
CA GLY A 112 3.18 -10.37 29.56
C GLY A 112 4.45 -9.53 29.51
N LYS A 113 5.56 -10.07 28.99
CA LYS A 113 6.85 -9.37 28.79
C LYS A 113 6.70 -8.09 27.96
N TYR A 114 5.86 -8.11 26.93
CA TYR A 114 5.71 -7.02 25.96
C TYR A 114 4.73 -5.95 26.42
N LEU A 115 3.89 -6.26 27.41
CA LEU A 115 2.88 -5.34 27.97
C LEU A 115 3.38 -4.52 29.16
N THR A 116 4.66 -4.65 29.54
CA THR A 116 5.26 -3.97 30.71
C THR A 116 5.57 -2.48 30.50
N GLY A 117 5.44 -1.95 29.28
CA GLY A 117 5.73 -0.56 28.94
C GLY A 117 7.14 -0.31 28.39
N ASP A 118 7.98 -1.35 28.27
CA ASP A 118 9.31 -1.25 27.66
C ASP A 118 9.27 -1.26 26.13
N TYR A 119 8.15 -1.66 25.56
CA TYR A 119 7.93 -1.77 24.11
C TYR A 119 7.02 -0.66 23.59
N ASP A 120 7.34 -0.17 22.41
CA ASP A 120 6.50 0.74 21.62
C ASP A 120 5.49 -0.08 20.80
N LEU A 121 4.40 -0.48 21.45
CA LEU A 121 3.39 -1.32 20.84
C LEU A 121 2.65 -0.61 19.71
N ALA A 122 2.47 0.71 19.78
CA ALA A 122 1.83 1.50 18.73
C ALA A 122 2.60 1.46 17.39
N ASN A 123 3.92 1.24 17.45
CA ASN A 123 4.81 1.08 16.30
C ASN A 123 5.34 -0.36 16.16
N SER A 124 4.69 -1.33 16.81
CA SER A 124 4.92 -2.76 16.66
C SER A 124 3.80 -3.40 15.85
N PHE A 125 4.07 -4.58 15.28
CA PHE A 125 3.12 -5.22 14.38
C PHE A 125 2.91 -6.69 14.71
N VAL A 126 1.70 -7.18 14.50
CA VAL A 126 1.39 -8.61 14.43
C VAL A 126 1.23 -8.98 12.95
N ILE A 127 1.96 -10.00 12.50
CA ILE A 127 1.91 -10.53 11.14
C ILE A 127 1.35 -11.95 11.19
N GLY A 128 0.24 -12.19 10.53
CA GLY A 128 -0.41 -13.50 10.49
C GLY A 128 -1.42 -13.60 9.36
N ASP A 129 -1.98 -14.79 9.16
CA ASP A 129 -2.92 -15.07 8.07
C ASP A 129 -4.39 -15.11 8.52
N ARG A 130 -4.65 -14.97 9.83
CA ARG A 130 -6.00 -15.14 10.42
C ARG A 130 -6.52 -13.88 11.11
N ALA A 131 -7.85 -13.79 11.20
CA ALA A 131 -8.51 -12.73 11.97
C ALA A 131 -8.10 -12.71 13.45
N THR A 132 -7.71 -13.85 14.03
CA THR A 132 -7.19 -13.95 15.42
C THR A 132 -5.86 -13.23 15.60
N ASP A 133 -5.05 -13.09 14.56
CA ASP A 133 -3.79 -12.32 14.61
C ASP A 133 -4.10 -10.82 14.61
N VAL A 134 -5.07 -10.39 13.81
CA VAL A 134 -5.53 -8.99 13.80
C VAL A 134 -6.19 -8.63 15.14
N GLU A 135 -6.95 -9.55 15.71
CA GLU A 135 -7.57 -9.36 17.04
C GLU A 135 -6.51 -9.35 18.17
N LEU A 136 -5.44 -10.16 18.06
CA LEU A 136 -4.29 -10.09 18.97
C LEU A 136 -3.63 -8.71 18.89
N ALA A 137 -3.41 -8.18 17.68
CA ALA A 137 -2.85 -6.85 17.50
C ALA A 137 -3.71 -5.77 18.19
N LYS A 138 -5.03 -5.82 18.01
CA LYS A 138 -5.98 -4.95 18.73
C LYS A 138 -5.82 -5.06 20.24
N ASN A 139 -5.79 -6.28 20.78
CA ASN A 139 -5.73 -6.55 22.21
C ASN A 139 -4.40 -6.10 22.85
N MET A 140 -3.33 -6.06 22.06
CA MET A 140 -2.01 -5.57 22.46
C MET A 140 -1.82 -4.06 22.24
N GLY A 141 -2.67 -3.40 21.49
CA GLY A 141 -2.46 -2.01 21.06
C GLY A 141 -1.44 -1.87 19.92
N CYS A 142 -1.22 -2.95 19.16
CA CYS A 142 -0.39 -2.99 17.96
C CYS A 142 -1.25 -2.77 16.69
N LYS A 143 -0.56 -2.70 15.54
CA LYS A 143 -1.17 -2.79 14.21
C LYS A 143 -0.99 -4.20 13.65
N ALA A 144 -1.86 -4.61 12.73
CA ALA A 144 -1.77 -5.92 12.09
C ALA A 144 -1.42 -5.83 10.61
N ILE A 145 -0.63 -6.80 10.15
CA ILE A 145 -0.41 -7.11 8.74
C ILE A 145 -1.02 -8.48 8.48
N LEU A 146 -2.02 -8.55 7.61
CA LEU A 146 -2.74 -9.78 7.30
C LEU A 146 -2.21 -10.40 6.00
N LEU A 147 -1.73 -11.64 6.06
CA LEU A 147 -1.27 -12.39 4.88
C LEU A 147 -2.42 -13.04 4.11
N GLN A 148 -3.43 -12.24 3.81
CA GLN A 148 -4.58 -12.57 2.98
C GLN A 148 -5.02 -11.35 2.17
N GLU A 149 -5.66 -11.56 1.01
CA GLU A 149 -6.24 -10.46 0.23
C GLU A 149 -7.71 -10.20 0.60
N ASN A 150 -8.42 -11.23 1.08
CA ASN A 150 -9.82 -11.09 1.48
C ASN A 150 -9.94 -10.56 2.92
N MET A 151 -10.53 -9.39 3.05
CA MET A 151 -10.77 -8.72 4.34
C MET A 151 -12.20 -8.88 4.86
N ASP A 152 -13.05 -9.69 4.25
CA ASP A 152 -14.48 -9.76 4.64
C ASP A 152 -14.67 -10.23 6.08
N ILE A 153 -13.87 -11.20 6.53
CA ILE A 153 -13.88 -11.66 7.93
C ILE A 153 -13.52 -10.54 8.93
N LEU A 154 -12.67 -9.58 8.53
CA LEU A 154 -12.33 -8.45 9.38
C LEU A 154 -13.50 -7.45 9.49
N LYS A 155 -14.27 -7.26 8.39
CA LYS A 155 -15.48 -6.42 8.38
C LYS A 155 -16.52 -7.00 9.32
N GLU A 156 -16.78 -8.30 9.21
CA GLU A 156 -17.74 -9.00 10.07
C GLU A 156 -17.40 -8.87 11.56
N LYS A 157 -16.10 -8.83 11.90
CA LYS A 157 -15.60 -8.72 13.28
C LYS A 157 -15.28 -7.29 13.72
N ASN A 158 -15.47 -6.28 12.89
CA ASN A 158 -15.09 -4.88 13.12
C ASN A 158 -13.59 -4.72 13.48
N LEU A 159 -12.73 -5.39 12.73
CA LEU A 159 -11.27 -5.41 12.94
C LEU A 159 -10.49 -4.65 11.85
N GLU A 160 -11.16 -4.10 10.83
CA GLU A 160 -10.51 -3.46 9.68
C GLU A 160 -9.56 -2.32 10.08
N SER A 161 -9.94 -1.52 11.07
CA SER A 161 -9.15 -0.37 11.53
C SER A 161 -7.81 -0.75 12.18
N TYR A 162 -7.63 -2.01 12.55
CA TYR A 162 -6.39 -2.53 13.14
C TYR A 162 -5.49 -3.19 12.10
N CYS A 163 -6.00 -3.51 10.90
CA CYS A 163 -5.24 -4.08 9.80
C CYS A 163 -4.74 -2.95 8.89
N VAL A 164 -3.43 -2.72 8.90
CA VAL A 164 -2.81 -1.64 8.10
C VAL A 164 -2.36 -2.12 6.72
N LEU A 165 -2.19 -3.42 6.54
CA LEU A 165 -1.84 -4.02 5.24
C LEU A 165 -2.47 -5.41 5.14
N ALA A 166 -3.13 -5.70 4.02
CA ALA A 166 -3.60 -7.03 3.65
C ALA A 166 -2.97 -7.43 2.32
N THR A 167 -2.19 -8.50 2.29
CA THR A 167 -1.46 -8.95 1.10
C THR A 167 -0.93 -10.37 1.29
N THR A 168 -0.82 -11.14 0.21
CA THR A 168 -0.13 -12.44 0.20
C THR A 168 1.35 -12.31 -0.20
N ASP A 169 1.85 -11.09 -0.45
CA ASP A 169 3.21 -10.85 -0.96
C ASP A 169 4.13 -10.26 0.12
N TRP A 170 5.12 -11.04 0.56
CA TRP A 170 6.14 -10.61 1.52
C TRP A 170 6.98 -9.42 1.03
N ASP A 171 7.08 -9.19 -0.29
CA ASP A 171 7.76 -7.98 -0.80
C ASP A 171 7.01 -6.72 -0.36
N LYS A 172 5.67 -6.74 -0.41
CA LYS A 172 4.85 -5.62 0.08
C LYS A 172 4.93 -5.44 1.59
N VAL A 173 5.03 -6.54 2.35
CA VAL A 173 5.25 -6.48 3.82
C VAL A 173 6.56 -5.77 4.14
N ALA A 174 7.65 -6.17 3.49
CA ALA A 174 8.95 -5.54 3.71
C ALA A 174 8.97 -4.09 3.25
N GLU A 175 8.35 -3.79 2.12
CA GLU A 175 8.21 -2.43 1.60
C GLU A 175 7.45 -1.53 2.58
N PHE A 176 6.31 -1.99 3.09
CA PHE A 176 5.50 -1.27 4.06
C PHE A 176 6.28 -0.98 5.35
N LEU A 177 6.91 -2.00 5.94
CA LEU A 177 7.66 -1.86 7.19
C LEU A 177 8.89 -0.94 7.06
N PHE A 178 9.56 -0.97 5.91
CA PHE A 178 10.78 -0.21 5.68
C PHE A 178 10.52 1.22 5.25
N ALA A 179 9.60 1.43 4.33
CA ALA A 179 9.40 2.70 3.65
C ALA A 179 8.13 3.43 4.05
N GLY A 180 7.26 2.78 4.82
CA GLY A 180 5.99 3.34 5.29
C GLY A 180 4.93 3.47 4.19
N GLU A 181 3.77 3.99 4.58
CA GLU A 181 2.65 4.26 3.69
C GLU A 181 2.90 5.52 2.85
N ARG A 182 2.46 5.48 1.58
CA ARG A 182 2.45 6.64 0.69
C ARG A 182 1.05 7.20 0.54
N ILE A 183 0.51 7.64 1.69
CA ILE A 183 -0.82 8.25 1.79
C ILE A 183 -0.67 9.75 2.03
N ALA A 184 -1.54 10.52 1.41
CA ALA A 184 -1.65 11.94 1.68
C ALA A 184 -3.11 12.38 1.69
N GLU A 185 -3.41 13.32 2.57
CA GLU A 185 -4.68 14.02 2.59
C GLU A 185 -4.44 15.53 2.45
N VAL A 186 -5.25 16.15 1.63
CA VAL A 186 -5.24 17.61 1.43
C VAL A 186 -6.66 18.12 1.55
N ARG A 187 -6.83 19.15 2.36
CA ARG A 187 -8.02 20.00 2.33
C ARG A 187 -7.59 21.39 1.90
N ARG A 188 -8.21 21.88 0.83
CA ARG A 188 -8.00 23.21 0.29
C ARG A 188 -9.34 23.95 0.26
N THR A 189 -9.42 25.06 0.98
CA THR A 189 -10.61 25.89 1.01
C THR A 189 -10.24 27.32 0.61
N THR A 190 -10.91 27.85 -0.38
CA THR A 190 -10.83 29.24 -0.83
C THR A 190 -12.19 29.91 -0.63
N LYS A 191 -12.41 31.07 -1.24
CA LYS A 191 -13.75 31.69 -1.31
C LYS A 191 -14.63 31.07 -2.38
N GLU A 192 -14.00 30.40 -3.34
CA GLU A 192 -14.60 29.83 -4.55
C GLU A 192 -14.78 28.32 -4.47
N THR A 193 -13.88 27.62 -3.72
CA THR A 193 -13.87 26.15 -3.66
C THR A 193 -13.65 25.62 -2.24
N ASP A 194 -14.25 24.46 -1.92
CA ASP A 194 -13.90 23.62 -0.76
C ASP A 194 -13.60 22.20 -1.27
N ILE A 195 -12.35 21.78 -1.16
CA ILE A 195 -11.81 20.57 -1.76
C ILE A 195 -11.22 19.67 -0.68
N TYR A 196 -11.62 18.41 -0.67
CA TYR A 196 -10.98 17.35 0.09
C TYR A 196 -10.49 16.26 -0.84
N ILE A 197 -9.21 15.89 -0.71
CA ILE A 197 -8.61 14.77 -1.42
C ILE A 197 -7.92 13.84 -0.41
N SER A 198 -8.24 12.55 -0.49
CA SER A 198 -7.47 11.45 0.12
C SER A 198 -6.88 10.61 -1.00
N PHE A 199 -5.59 10.35 -0.92
CA PHE A 199 -4.78 9.79 -1.99
C PHE A 199 -3.84 8.72 -1.43
N ASN A 200 -3.99 7.48 -1.87
CA ASN A 200 -3.08 6.38 -1.55
C ASN A 200 -2.35 5.92 -2.82
N LEU A 201 -1.05 6.19 -2.87
CA LEU A 201 -0.20 5.88 -4.02
C LEU A 201 0.00 4.36 -4.20
N ASP A 202 -0.10 3.58 -3.12
CA ASP A 202 0.03 2.11 -3.09
C ASP A 202 -1.35 1.41 -3.06
N GLY A 203 -2.36 2.06 -3.59
CA GLY A 203 -3.74 1.60 -3.60
C GLY A 203 -4.05 0.49 -4.61
N SER A 204 -5.33 0.22 -4.76
CA SER A 204 -5.88 -0.80 -5.68
C SER A 204 -6.67 -0.22 -6.86
N GLY A 205 -6.80 1.12 -6.95
CA GLY A 205 -7.57 1.82 -7.96
C GLY A 205 -9.02 2.09 -7.57
N LYS A 206 -9.32 2.12 -6.27
CA LYS A 206 -10.64 2.52 -5.76
C LYS A 206 -10.82 4.03 -5.90
N CYS A 207 -11.94 4.45 -6.50
CA CYS A 207 -12.24 5.85 -6.72
C CYS A 207 -13.59 6.22 -6.10
N ASP A 208 -13.63 7.37 -5.41
CA ASP A 208 -14.85 8.00 -4.92
C ASP A 208 -14.76 9.52 -5.22
N ILE A 209 -15.22 9.92 -6.40
CA ILE A 209 -14.96 11.24 -6.98
C ILE A 209 -16.27 11.97 -7.19
N SER A 210 -16.32 13.25 -6.80
CA SER A 210 -17.44 14.15 -7.02
C SER A 210 -16.95 15.59 -7.04
N THR A 211 -16.86 16.17 -8.24
CA THR A 211 -16.47 17.58 -8.45
C THR A 211 -17.64 18.46 -8.87
N GLY A 212 -18.77 17.85 -9.23
CA GLY A 212 -19.90 18.55 -9.82
C GLY A 212 -19.82 18.68 -11.35
N ILE A 213 -18.71 18.23 -11.98
CA ILE A 213 -18.50 18.24 -13.44
C ILE A 213 -18.32 16.77 -13.87
N GLY A 214 -19.37 16.17 -14.43
CA GLY A 214 -19.40 14.72 -14.69
C GLY A 214 -18.28 14.21 -15.58
N PHE A 215 -17.92 14.96 -16.61
CA PHE A 215 -16.81 14.59 -17.49
C PHE A 215 -15.46 14.68 -16.77
N PHE A 216 -15.27 15.66 -15.90
CA PHE A 216 -14.06 15.80 -15.11
C PHE A 216 -13.91 14.67 -14.09
N ASP A 217 -15.01 14.28 -13.42
CA ASP A 217 -15.03 13.11 -12.54
C ASP A 217 -14.55 11.86 -13.26
N HIS A 218 -15.07 11.63 -14.49
CA HIS A 218 -14.64 10.51 -15.33
C HIS A 218 -13.14 10.56 -15.69
N MET A 219 -12.60 11.76 -15.96
CA MET A 219 -11.16 11.93 -16.24
C MET A 219 -10.29 11.64 -15.01
N LEU A 220 -10.69 12.10 -13.83
CA LEU A 220 -9.99 11.84 -12.57
C LEU A 220 -10.04 10.34 -12.19
N GLU A 221 -11.15 9.63 -12.49
CA GLU A 221 -11.22 8.18 -12.32
C GLU A 221 -10.16 7.44 -13.16
N GLN A 222 -9.79 7.94 -14.33
CA GLN A 222 -8.72 7.32 -15.13
C GLN A 222 -7.39 7.34 -14.37
N ILE A 223 -7.11 8.42 -13.62
CA ILE A 223 -5.89 8.51 -12.79
C ILE A 223 -5.89 7.42 -11.73
N GLY A 224 -6.96 7.27 -10.97
CA GLY A 224 -7.05 6.25 -9.93
C GLY A 224 -6.97 4.83 -10.48
N LYS A 225 -7.87 4.48 -11.41
CA LYS A 225 -7.99 3.11 -11.97
C LYS A 225 -6.72 2.65 -12.68
N HIS A 226 -6.21 3.44 -13.62
CA HIS A 226 -5.04 3.07 -14.43
C HIS A 226 -3.71 3.26 -13.67
N GLY A 227 -3.68 4.17 -12.70
CA GLY A 227 -2.56 4.37 -11.77
C GLY A 227 -2.44 3.27 -10.71
N GLY A 228 -3.56 2.59 -10.39
CA GLY A 228 -3.67 1.70 -9.24
C GLY A 228 -3.68 2.49 -7.92
N ILE A 229 -4.16 3.73 -7.96
CA ILE A 229 -4.20 4.68 -6.85
C ILE A 229 -5.59 4.68 -6.24
N ASP A 230 -5.71 4.56 -4.91
CA ASP A 230 -6.99 4.80 -4.27
C ASP A 230 -7.17 6.31 -4.11
N LEU A 231 -8.29 6.82 -4.63
CA LEU A 231 -8.51 8.25 -4.82
C LEU A 231 -9.91 8.67 -4.39
N THR A 232 -9.98 9.46 -3.33
CA THR A 232 -11.21 10.15 -2.92
C THR A 232 -11.06 11.62 -3.22
N ILE A 233 -11.98 12.19 -4.01
CA ILE A 233 -12.03 13.64 -4.33
C ILE A 233 -13.44 14.14 -4.09
N LYS A 234 -13.59 15.10 -3.19
CA LYS A 234 -14.85 15.78 -2.91
C LYS A 234 -14.63 17.27 -3.10
N VAL A 235 -15.35 17.85 -4.05
CA VAL A 235 -15.23 19.26 -4.39
C VAL A 235 -16.60 19.93 -4.32
N LYS A 236 -16.64 21.11 -3.74
CA LYS A 236 -17.74 22.03 -3.81
C LYS A 236 -17.20 23.37 -4.33
N GLY A 237 -17.42 23.64 -5.59
CA GLY A 237 -16.98 24.87 -6.28
C GLY A 237 -18.14 25.78 -6.65
N ASP A 238 -17.80 26.97 -7.12
CA ASP A 238 -18.72 28.04 -7.55
C ASP A 238 -19.11 27.86 -9.04
N LEU A 239 -19.64 26.68 -9.37
CA LEU A 239 -20.02 26.30 -10.76
C LEU A 239 -21.08 27.20 -11.39
N GLU A 240 -21.75 28.02 -10.58
CA GLU A 240 -22.64 29.10 -11.06
C GLU A 240 -21.87 30.24 -11.74
N VAL A 241 -20.56 30.38 -11.48
CA VAL A 241 -19.65 31.30 -12.18
C VAL A 241 -19.11 30.66 -13.43
N ASP A 242 -18.27 29.64 -13.27
CA ASP A 242 -17.80 28.77 -14.34
C ASP A 242 -17.09 27.52 -13.76
N GLU A 243 -16.48 26.71 -14.59
CA GLU A 243 -15.75 25.48 -14.23
C GLU A 243 -14.30 25.73 -13.84
N HIS A 244 -13.76 26.90 -14.07
CA HIS A 244 -12.32 27.23 -14.00
C HIS A 244 -11.74 26.96 -12.61
N HIS A 245 -12.31 27.61 -11.59
CA HIS A 245 -11.82 27.50 -10.20
C HIS A 245 -11.88 26.04 -9.70
N THR A 246 -12.97 25.33 -10.02
CA THR A 246 -13.16 23.93 -9.65
C THR A 246 -12.08 23.03 -10.23
N ILE A 247 -11.76 23.19 -11.51
CA ILE A 247 -10.78 22.35 -12.22
C ILE A 247 -9.37 22.68 -11.77
N GLU A 248 -8.99 23.94 -11.72
CA GLU A 248 -7.64 24.38 -11.41
C GLU A 248 -7.28 24.08 -9.92
N ASP A 249 -8.15 24.44 -8.99
CA ASP A 249 -7.94 24.20 -7.56
C ASP A 249 -7.90 22.69 -7.24
N THR A 250 -8.70 21.88 -7.93
CA THR A 250 -8.63 20.40 -7.81
C THR A 250 -7.29 19.88 -8.29
N ALA A 251 -6.76 20.41 -9.41
CA ALA A 251 -5.45 20.03 -9.93
C ALA A 251 -4.32 20.39 -8.95
N ILE A 252 -4.38 21.56 -8.35
CA ILE A 252 -3.42 22.02 -7.31
C ILE A 252 -3.47 21.06 -6.11
N ALA A 253 -4.66 20.80 -5.57
CA ALA A 253 -4.81 19.91 -4.41
C ALA A 253 -4.35 18.47 -4.70
N LEU A 254 -4.65 17.94 -5.89
CA LEU A 254 -4.18 16.61 -6.31
C LEU A 254 -2.65 16.57 -6.48
N GLY A 255 -2.08 17.61 -7.08
CA GLY A 255 -0.62 17.74 -7.22
C GLY A 255 0.09 17.78 -5.86
N GLU A 256 -0.50 18.49 -4.89
CA GLU A 256 0.01 18.53 -3.52
C GLU A 256 -0.08 17.16 -2.83
N CYS A 257 -1.16 16.40 -3.04
CA CYS A 257 -1.27 15.02 -2.56
C CYS A 257 -0.17 14.13 -3.13
N ILE A 258 0.08 14.20 -4.45
CA ILE A 258 1.16 13.45 -5.11
C ILE A 258 2.51 13.82 -4.49
N TYR A 259 2.78 15.11 -4.35
CA TYR A 259 4.04 15.59 -3.78
C TYR A 259 4.26 15.09 -2.33
N ARG A 260 3.23 15.18 -1.48
CA ARG A 260 3.28 14.72 -0.09
C ARG A 260 3.44 13.19 0.00
N ALA A 261 2.69 12.42 -0.80
CA ALA A 261 2.74 10.96 -0.81
C ALA A 261 4.10 10.43 -1.29
N LEU A 262 4.75 11.10 -2.25
CA LEU A 262 6.11 10.76 -2.72
C LEU A 262 7.18 10.96 -1.65
N GLY A 263 6.98 11.89 -0.72
CA GLY A 263 7.89 12.15 0.40
C GLY A 263 9.33 12.35 -0.05
N SER A 264 10.23 11.50 0.46
CA SER A 264 11.68 11.59 0.17
C SER A 264 12.09 11.17 -1.24
N LYS A 265 11.18 10.60 -2.01
CA LYS A 265 11.43 10.06 -3.37
C LYS A 265 12.55 9.02 -3.45
N ARG A 266 12.84 8.34 -2.33
CA ARG A 266 13.86 7.29 -2.29
C ARG A 266 13.35 6.01 -2.93
N GLY A 267 14.21 5.34 -3.70
CA GLY A 267 13.92 4.05 -4.32
C GLY A 267 12.90 4.08 -5.44
N ILE A 268 12.40 5.25 -5.88
CA ILE A 268 11.45 5.33 -7.00
C ILE A 268 12.18 5.27 -8.35
N GLU A 269 11.48 4.83 -9.39
CA GLU A 269 11.99 4.85 -10.77
C GLU A 269 12.09 6.27 -11.34
N ARG A 270 11.39 7.23 -10.75
CA ARG A 270 11.37 8.66 -11.08
C ARG A 270 10.74 9.01 -12.43
N TYR A 271 10.90 8.18 -13.47
CA TYR A 271 10.47 8.44 -14.84
C TYR A 271 9.37 7.47 -15.29
N GLY A 272 8.49 7.95 -16.17
CA GLY A 272 7.45 7.11 -16.78
C GLY A 272 6.84 7.70 -18.05
N TYR A 273 6.19 6.85 -18.88
CA TYR A 273 5.64 7.24 -20.18
C TYR A 273 4.57 6.31 -20.78
N CYS A 274 3.79 6.70 -21.63
CA CYS A 274 3.09 6.54 -22.94
C CYS A 274 2.07 5.41 -23.17
N LEU A 275 0.92 5.69 -23.92
CA LEU A 275 0.05 4.66 -24.50
C LEU A 275 -0.86 5.15 -25.65
N PRO A 276 -1.40 4.23 -26.54
CA PRO A 276 -2.46 4.53 -27.50
C PRO A 276 -3.85 4.45 -26.87
N MET A 277 -4.82 5.16 -27.49
CA MET A 277 -6.25 5.09 -27.21
C MET A 277 -7.01 5.12 -28.54
N ASP A 278 -7.46 3.95 -29.05
CA ASP A 278 -8.11 3.75 -30.33
C ASP A 278 -7.39 4.46 -31.47
N ASP A 279 -8.02 5.51 -32.06
CA ASP A 279 -7.44 6.34 -33.12
C ASP A 279 -6.37 7.33 -32.64
N CYS A 280 -6.17 7.45 -31.32
CA CYS A 280 -5.28 8.44 -30.72
C CYS A 280 -3.99 7.82 -30.20
N LEU A 281 -2.89 8.53 -30.38
CA LEU A 281 -1.62 8.24 -29.71
C LEU A 281 -1.30 9.35 -28.73
N CYS A 282 -1.30 9.00 -27.44
CA CYS A 282 -1.00 9.92 -26.35
C CYS A 282 0.35 9.58 -25.75
N ARG A 283 1.26 10.56 -25.72
CA ARG A 283 2.58 10.45 -25.13
C ARG A 283 2.64 11.37 -23.93
N VAL A 284 2.78 10.77 -22.73
CA VAL A 284 3.04 11.50 -21.50
C VAL A 284 4.36 10.98 -20.95
N ALA A 285 5.35 11.86 -20.86
CA ALA A 285 6.59 11.59 -20.15
C ALA A 285 6.67 12.49 -18.94
N LEU A 286 7.03 11.92 -17.78
CA LEU A 286 7.15 12.67 -16.55
C LEU A 286 8.49 12.43 -15.86
N ASP A 287 8.93 13.42 -15.08
CA ASP A 287 10.07 13.36 -14.17
C ASP A 287 9.71 14.02 -12.84
N PHE A 288 9.76 13.27 -11.75
CA PHE A 288 9.63 13.80 -10.39
C PHE A 288 10.89 14.51 -9.89
N GLY A 289 11.53 15.27 -10.76
CA GLY A 289 12.79 15.97 -10.52
C GLY A 289 12.72 17.20 -9.61
N GLY A 290 11.58 17.50 -9.01
CA GLY A 290 11.40 18.60 -8.04
C GLY A 290 11.28 19.99 -8.68
N ARG A 291 11.38 20.12 -10.00
CA ARG A 291 11.21 21.38 -10.76
C ARG A 291 10.05 21.21 -11.72
N ALA A 292 9.01 21.98 -11.53
CA ALA A 292 7.83 21.95 -12.38
C ALA A 292 8.14 22.51 -13.79
N TRP A 293 7.68 21.81 -14.80
CA TRP A 293 7.71 22.29 -16.19
C TRP A 293 6.70 21.50 -17.02
N LEU A 294 5.82 22.18 -17.73
CA LEU A 294 4.88 21.55 -18.67
C LEU A 294 5.28 21.88 -20.10
N VAL A 295 5.40 20.85 -20.94
CA VAL A 295 5.37 20.94 -22.40
C VAL A 295 4.05 20.35 -22.85
N TRP A 296 3.25 21.14 -23.54
CA TRP A 296 1.94 20.75 -24.05
C TRP A 296 1.90 20.83 -25.57
N ASP A 297 1.71 19.70 -26.23
CA ASP A 297 1.58 19.55 -27.68
C ASP A 297 0.33 18.70 -27.98
N ALA A 298 -0.85 19.26 -27.68
CA ALA A 298 -2.14 18.64 -27.94
C ALA A 298 -3.16 19.74 -28.32
N GLU A 299 -3.66 19.67 -29.52
CA GLU A 299 -4.64 20.60 -30.04
C GLU A 299 -6.07 20.06 -29.91
N PHE A 300 -6.98 20.93 -29.51
CA PHE A 300 -8.42 20.66 -29.41
C PHE A 300 -9.16 21.78 -30.16
N HIS A 301 -10.16 21.38 -30.94
CA HIS A 301 -10.94 22.31 -31.77
C HIS A 301 -12.37 22.46 -31.29
N ARG A 302 -12.88 21.51 -30.49
CA ARG A 302 -14.19 21.60 -29.87
C ARG A 302 -14.08 22.58 -28.67
N GLU A 303 -15.11 23.37 -28.48
CA GLU A 303 -15.19 24.28 -27.33
C GLU A 303 -15.26 23.50 -26.01
N LYS A 304 -16.05 22.42 -25.96
CA LYS A 304 -16.25 21.58 -24.78
C LYS A 304 -16.29 20.10 -25.15
N ILE A 305 -15.90 19.24 -24.18
CA ILE A 305 -16.15 17.80 -24.20
C ILE A 305 -16.91 17.47 -22.91
N GLY A 306 -18.15 16.95 -23.03
CA GLY A 306 -19.07 16.99 -21.91
C GLY A 306 -19.31 18.42 -21.46
N GLU A 307 -19.25 18.65 -20.16
CA GLU A 307 -19.36 20.00 -19.57
C GLU A 307 -18.02 20.72 -19.47
N MET A 308 -16.89 20.04 -19.74
CA MET A 308 -15.55 20.57 -19.54
C MET A 308 -15.05 21.34 -20.76
N PRO A 309 -14.69 22.63 -20.62
CA PRO A 309 -14.05 23.42 -21.68
C PRO A 309 -12.68 22.83 -22.03
N THR A 310 -12.35 22.77 -23.32
CA THR A 310 -11.10 22.15 -23.77
C THR A 310 -9.86 22.96 -23.41
N GLU A 311 -9.97 24.26 -23.25
CA GLU A 311 -8.90 25.11 -22.73
C GLU A 311 -8.48 24.72 -21.31
N MET A 312 -9.41 24.21 -20.50
CA MET A 312 -9.13 23.77 -19.12
C MET A 312 -8.23 22.54 -19.04
N PHE A 313 -8.05 21.79 -20.12
CA PHE A 313 -7.09 20.66 -20.12
C PHE A 313 -5.67 21.15 -19.87
N LEU A 314 -5.22 22.16 -20.57
CA LEU A 314 -3.89 22.75 -20.36
C LEU A 314 -3.77 23.31 -18.93
N HIS A 315 -4.77 24.02 -18.44
CA HIS A 315 -4.78 24.58 -17.08
C HIS A 315 -4.68 23.50 -16.02
N PHE A 316 -5.44 22.39 -16.16
CA PHE A 316 -5.37 21.25 -15.26
C PHE A 316 -3.95 20.67 -15.17
N PHE A 317 -3.35 20.31 -16.31
CA PHE A 317 -2.02 19.71 -16.33
C PHE A 317 -0.92 20.67 -15.90
N LYS A 318 -1.09 21.97 -16.15
CA LYS A 318 -0.15 23.00 -15.66
C LYS A 318 -0.18 23.10 -14.15
N SER A 319 -1.36 23.24 -13.55
CA SER A 319 -1.53 23.36 -12.10
C SER A 319 -1.11 22.08 -11.37
N LEU A 320 -1.43 20.90 -11.96
CA LEU A 320 -0.97 19.60 -11.44
C LEU A 320 0.55 19.48 -11.48
N SER A 321 1.20 19.86 -12.60
CA SER A 321 2.67 19.83 -12.74
C SER A 321 3.35 20.73 -11.70
N ASP A 322 2.83 21.94 -11.54
CA ASP A 322 3.39 22.91 -10.59
C ASP A 322 3.27 22.42 -9.14
N ALA A 323 2.08 21.98 -8.72
CA ALA A 323 1.82 21.54 -7.36
C ALA A 323 2.56 20.23 -7.00
N ALA A 324 2.63 19.28 -7.93
CA ALA A 324 3.38 18.03 -7.76
C ALA A 324 4.89 18.20 -7.93
N ARG A 325 5.36 19.38 -8.35
CA ARG A 325 6.76 19.69 -8.67
C ARG A 325 7.38 18.69 -9.64
N MET A 326 6.65 18.36 -10.69
CA MET A 326 7.07 17.40 -11.70
C MET A 326 7.20 18.03 -13.08
N ASN A 327 8.10 17.50 -13.90
CA ASN A 327 8.10 17.81 -15.32
C ASN A 327 7.08 16.93 -16.01
N LEU A 328 6.27 17.52 -16.89
CA LEU A 328 5.37 16.82 -17.80
C LEU A 328 5.67 17.23 -19.24
N ASN A 329 5.80 16.26 -20.11
CA ASN A 329 5.85 16.45 -21.56
C ASN A 329 4.71 15.64 -22.15
N ILE A 330 3.70 16.34 -22.68
CA ILE A 330 2.46 15.76 -23.20
C ILE A 330 2.36 16.07 -24.67
N LYS A 331 2.18 15.02 -25.48
CA LYS A 331 1.82 15.13 -26.87
C LYS A 331 0.70 14.17 -27.19
N ALA A 332 -0.33 14.63 -27.94
CA ALA A 332 -1.42 13.78 -28.37
C ALA A 332 -1.81 14.05 -29.84
N GLU A 333 -1.92 12.96 -30.57
CA GLU A 333 -2.32 12.95 -32.01
C GLU A 333 -3.55 12.04 -32.13
N GLY A 334 -4.50 12.39 -33.00
CA GLY A 334 -5.72 11.64 -33.28
C GLY A 334 -6.88 12.57 -33.68
N GLN A 335 -7.99 11.98 -34.09
CA GLN A 335 -9.15 12.72 -34.60
C GLN A 335 -10.24 12.93 -33.56
N ASN A 336 -10.53 11.88 -32.74
CA ASN A 336 -11.56 11.97 -31.72
C ASN A 336 -11.00 12.67 -30.48
N GLU A 337 -11.47 13.85 -30.21
CA GLU A 337 -10.96 14.69 -29.11
C GLU A 337 -11.32 14.15 -27.71
N HIS A 338 -12.42 13.40 -27.57
CA HIS A 338 -12.75 12.66 -26.36
C HIS A 338 -11.68 11.58 -26.10
N HIS A 339 -11.39 10.73 -27.10
CA HIS A 339 -10.33 9.71 -26.99
C HIS A 339 -8.96 10.33 -26.71
N LYS A 340 -8.69 11.48 -27.32
CA LYS A 340 -7.42 12.21 -27.15
C LYS A 340 -7.21 12.62 -25.68
N ILE A 341 -8.20 13.30 -25.07
CA ILE A 341 -8.05 13.73 -23.68
C ILE A 341 -8.10 12.56 -22.69
N GLU A 342 -8.99 11.60 -22.90
CA GLU A 342 -9.04 10.39 -22.07
C GLU A 342 -7.74 9.59 -22.17
N GLY A 343 -7.17 9.49 -23.38
CA GLY A 343 -5.86 8.88 -23.60
C GLY A 343 -4.73 9.60 -22.87
N ILE A 344 -4.75 10.93 -22.78
CA ILE A 344 -3.77 11.71 -22.00
C ILE A 344 -3.88 11.38 -20.51
N PHE A 345 -5.10 11.33 -19.92
CA PHE A 345 -5.30 11.00 -18.51
C PHE A 345 -4.86 9.56 -18.19
N LYS A 346 -5.18 8.60 -19.06
CA LYS A 346 -4.70 7.21 -18.92
C LYS A 346 -3.18 7.11 -19.04
N ALA A 347 -2.58 7.83 -19.98
CA ALA A 347 -1.13 7.87 -20.16
C ALA A 347 -0.44 8.50 -18.95
N LEU A 348 -0.98 9.58 -18.38
CA LEU A 348 -0.49 10.17 -17.15
C LEU A 348 -0.55 9.15 -15.98
N ALA A 349 -1.69 8.50 -15.80
CA ALA A 349 -1.87 7.51 -14.75
C ALA A 349 -0.84 6.37 -14.84
N ARG A 350 -0.61 5.85 -16.04
CA ARG A 350 0.39 4.81 -16.30
C ARG A 350 1.81 5.31 -16.10
N ALA A 351 2.10 6.53 -16.53
CA ALA A 351 3.41 7.16 -16.31
C ALA A 351 3.70 7.36 -14.83
N ILE A 352 2.71 7.83 -14.05
CA ILE A 352 2.82 7.91 -12.58
C ILE A 352 3.09 6.52 -12.01
N LYS A 353 2.30 5.50 -12.36
CA LYS A 353 2.47 4.13 -11.86
C LYS A 353 3.88 3.57 -12.10
N MET A 354 4.47 3.86 -13.25
CA MET A 354 5.85 3.46 -13.57
C MET A 354 6.85 4.25 -12.70
N ALA A 355 6.72 5.56 -12.66
CA ALA A 355 7.64 6.46 -12.00
C ALA A 355 7.70 6.29 -10.48
N VAL A 356 6.58 5.92 -9.87
CA VAL A 356 6.47 5.74 -8.41
C VAL A 356 6.80 4.33 -7.94
N ARG A 357 7.02 3.39 -8.86
CA ARG A 357 7.45 2.03 -8.52
C ARG A 357 8.71 2.11 -7.66
N ARG A 358 8.70 1.43 -6.52
CA ARG A 358 9.73 1.54 -5.51
C ARG A 358 10.53 0.24 -5.41
N ASP A 359 11.86 0.38 -5.29
CA ASP A 359 12.76 -0.72 -4.97
C ASP A 359 13.40 -0.46 -3.60
N ILE A 360 13.02 -1.26 -2.61
CA ILE A 360 13.54 -1.14 -1.25
C ILE A 360 14.97 -1.68 -1.12
N TYR A 361 15.45 -2.48 -2.07
CA TYR A 361 16.82 -3.00 -2.07
C TYR A 361 17.81 -1.97 -2.67
N HIS A 362 17.31 -1.01 -3.46
CA HIS A 362 18.05 0.12 -4.02
C HIS A 362 17.39 1.43 -3.61
N PHE A 363 17.38 1.69 -2.30
CA PHE A 363 16.59 2.77 -1.68
C PHE A 363 17.35 4.10 -1.61
N GLU A 364 17.97 4.46 -2.72
CA GLU A 364 18.68 5.73 -2.87
C GLU A 364 17.81 6.78 -3.56
N VAL A 365 18.18 8.06 -3.41
CA VAL A 365 17.55 9.12 -4.21
C VAL A 365 18.04 8.96 -5.65
N PRO A 366 17.14 8.79 -6.66
CA PRO A 366 17.53 8.56 -8.05
C PRO A 366 18.07 9.85 -8.70
N SER A 367 19.19 10.34 -8.21
CA SER A 367 19.83 11.57 -8.64
C SER A 367 21.34 11.51 -8.47
N SER A 368 22.09 11.81 -9.50
CA SER A 368 23.55 11.96 -9.43
C SER A 368 23.99 13.12 -8.51
N LYS A 369 23.06 14.03 -8.17
CA LYS A 369 23.31 15.17 -7.26
C LYS A 369 22.99 14.84 -5.79
N GLY A 370 22.44 13.66 -5.50
CA GLY A 370 22.01 13.25 -4.15
C GLY A 370 20.77 13.97 -3.62
N CYS A 371 20.11 14.79 -4.42
CA CYS A 371 18.87 15.51 -4.07
C CYS A 371 17.95 15.67 -5.29
N ILE A 372 16.63 15.77 -5.06
CA ILE A 372 15.56 16.10 -6.00
C ILE A 372 14.49 16.94 -5.29
#